data_7057fe0444c597fc5f38c52b55577cc5
#
_entry.id   7057fe0444c597fc5f38c52b55577cc5
#
_cell.length_a   1.000
_cell.length_b   1.000
_cell.length_c   1.000
_cell.angle_alpha   90.00
_cell.angle_beta   90.00
_cell.angle_gamma   90.00
#
_symmetry.space_group_name_H-M   'P 1'
#
loop_
_entity.id
_entity.type
_entity.pdbx_description
1 polymer ?
#
loop_
_entity_poly.entity_id
_entity_poly.type
_entity_poly.pdbx_seq_one_letter_code
_entity_poly.pdbx_strand_id
1 'polypeptide(L)'
;MNKDEENKGTQRQDGTIVYSSETEGKRGIIFPSPIFGPIHSRRLGVSLGINLLPGDGKVCSFDCIYCECGYNKSFPPHQKFPTRTAVRQALQAKLQEMKEQGPKPDVITFAGNGEPTMHPRFADIIDDVIQLRNEYFPEAKISVLSNATRIFRQDVFDALLKVDNNILKIDTINPDYIRLVDRPISTQYNIEKIIHRMAEFQGKCIVQTMFMRGTHKGKDVSNVSDEFVLPWLVAIQRIRPSEVMIYTIDRTTPSPLLEKATPAELDNIGDRVQSLGIPCQVSY
;
A
#
# COMPACT_ATOMS: atom_id res chain seq x y z
N MET A 1 -27.36 -9.34 25.42
CA MET A 1 -26.70 -8.37 24.56
C MET A 1 -26.02 -9.15 23.42
N ASN A 2 -26.52 -8.97 22.20
CA ASN A 2 -26.05 -9.72 21.03
C ASN A 2 -24.64 -9.28 20.66
N LYS A 3 -23.68 -10.22 20.59
CA LYS A 3 -22.29 -10.00 20.14
C LYS A 3 -22.17 -9.49 18.69
N ASP A 4 -23.27 -9.49 17.95
CA ASP A 4 -23.33 -9.09 16.54
C ASP A 4 -23.54 -7.58 16.32
N GLU A 5 -23.89 -6.82 17.35
CA GLU A 5 -24.11 -5.37 17.22
C GLU A 5 -22.85 -4.51 17.39
N GLU A 6 -21.78 -5.05 17.99
CA GLU A 6 -20.53 -4.31 18.26
C GLU A 6 -19.61 -4.12 17.03
N ASN A 7 -19.94 -4.69 15.87
CA ASN A 7 -19.03 -4.72 14.70
C ASN A 7 -19.57 -3.98 13.47
N LYS A 8 -20.56 -3.11 13.62
CA LYS A 8 -21.05 -2.27 12.51
C LYS A 8 -20.15 -1.07 12.33
N GLY A 9 -19.29 -1.10 11.31
CA GLY A 9 -18.52 0.08 10.90
C GLY A 9 -19.45 1.22 10.44
N THR A 10 -18.96 2.46 10.54
CA THR A 10 -19.65 3.65 10.03
C THR A 10 -19.33 3.79 8.52
N GLN A 11 -20.35 3.73 7.69
CA GLN A 11 -20.20 3.97 6.25
C GLN A 11 -20.17 5.47 5.96
N ARG A 12 -19.15 5.92 5.21
CA ARG A 12 -19.02 7.28 4.71
C ARG A 12 -19.80 7.44 3.40
N GLN A 13 -20.03 8.68 2.97
CA GLN A 13 -20.74 9.00 1.72
C GLN A 13 -20.04 8.43 0.47
N ASP A 14 -18.72 8.25 0.50
CA ASP A 14 -17.93 7.64 -0.57
C ASP A 14 -17.97 6.10 -0.56
N GLY A 15 -18.79 5.49 0.30
CA GLY A 15 -18.91 4.04 0.44
C GLY A 15 -17.84 3.39 1.32
N THR A 16 -16.84 4.14 1.79
CA THR A 16 -15.80 3.64 2.70
C THR A 16 -16.40 3.29 4.05
N ILE A 17 -16.03 2.13 4.62
CA ILE A 17 -16.47 1.69 5.93
C ILE A 17 -15.32 1.87 6.92
N VAL A 18 -15.56 2.60 8.01
CA VAL A 18 -14.59 2.85 9.09
C VAL A 18 -14.99 2.10 10.33
N TYR A 19 -14.11 1.25 10.83
CA TYR A 19 -14.25 0.51 12.08
C TYR A 19 -13.38 1.17 13.14
N SER A 20 -13.99 1.64 14.23
CA SER A 20 -13.33 2.41 15.30
C SER A 20 -13.40 1.74 16.68
N SER A 21 -13.61 0.42 16.73
CA SER A 21 -13.67 -0.32 17.99
C SER A 21 -12.43 -0.11 18.86
N GLU A 22 -12.59 -0.01 20.17
CA GLU A 22 -11.47 0.03 21.12
C GLU A 22 -10.76 -1.32 21.26
N THR A 23 -11.37 -2.41 20.81
CA THR A 23 -10.79 -3.75 20.84
C THR A 23 -9.65 -3.86 19.83
N GLU A 24 -8.48 -4.33 20.25
CA GLU A 24 -7.34 -4.59 19.39
C GLU A 24 -7.73 -5.44 18.18
N GLY A 25 -7.32 -5.01 17.00
CA GLY A 25 -7.57 -5.70 15.73
C GLY A 25 -8.94 -5.45 15.09
N LYS A 26 -9.89 -4.80 15.79
CA LYS A 26 -11.20 -4.42 15.22
C LYS A 26 -11.23 -2.97 14.70
N ARG A 27 -10.08 -2.38 14.50
CA ARG A 27 -9.92 -1.06 13.87
C ARG A 27 -9.49 -1.23 12.44
N GLY A 28 -10.08 -0.47 11.52
CA GLY A 28 -9.69 -0.53 10.13
C GLY A 28 -10.60 0.28 9.22
N ILE A 29 -10.14 0.45 7.99
CA ILE A 29 -10.86 1.12 6.91
C ILE A 29 -11.01 0.12 5.77
N ILE A 30 -12.24 -0.12 5.32
CA ILE A 30 -12.54 -0.95 4.16
C ILE A 30 -13.07 -0.05 3.04
N PHE A 31 -12.37 -0.05 1.92
CA PHE A 31 -12.67 0.75 0.74
C PHE A 31 -13.64 0.03 -0.18
N PRO A 32 -14.51 0.75 -0.90
CA PRO A 32 -15.33 0.17 -1.96
C PRO A 32 -14.47 -0.52 -3.02
N SER A 33 -15.06 -1.46 -3.72
CA SER A 33 -14.46 -2.19 -4.84
C SER A 33 -15.43 -2.16 -6.04
N PRO A 34 -14.96 -2.02 -7.28
CA PRO A 34 -13.55 -1.96 -7.68
C PRO A 34 -12.96 -0.54 -7.71
N ILE A 35 -13.77 0.53 -7.62
CA ILE A 35 -13.32 1.92 -7.71
C ILE A 35 -13.74 2.67 -6.47
N PHE A 36 -12.88 3.55 -5.96
CA PHE A 36 -13.17 4.44 -4.84
C PHE A 36 -12.51 5.82 -5.02
N GLY A 37 -13.06 6.83 -4.37
CA GLY A 37 -12.62 8.22 -4.50
C GLY A 37 -13.32 8.96 -5.66
N PRO A 38 -12.70 10.06 -6.19
CA PRO A 38 -11.32 10.47 -5.94
C PRO A 38 -11.08 10.94 -4.50
N ILE A 39 -9.86 10.75 -4.02
CA ILE A 39 -9.40 11.24 -2.72
C ILE A 39 -8.19 12.15 -2.91
N HIS A 40 -8.02 13.14 -2.03
CA HIS A 40 -6.83 13.98 -2.03
C HIS A 40 -5.69 13.27 -1.28
N SER A 41 -4.69 12.80 -2.01
CA SER A 41 -3.50 12.17 -1.46
C SER A 41 -2.44 13.24 -1.18
N ARG A 42 -1.87 13.24 0.05
CA ARG A 42 -0.76 14.15 0.40
C ARG A 42 0.48 13.95 -0.46
N ARG A 43 0.65 12.75 -1.01
CA ARG A 43 1.84 12.34 -1.80
C ARG A 43 1.61 12.39 -3.30
N LEU A 44 0.37 12.18 -3.75
CA LEU A 44 0.07 11.88 -5.15
C LEU A 44 -0.98 12.82 -5.77
N GLY A 45 -1.45 13.85 -5.02
CA GLY A 45 -2.49 14.75 -5.51
C GLY A 45 -3.89 14.13 -5.53
N VAL A 46 -4.71 14.47 -6.54
CA VAL A 46 -6.06 13.91 -6.73
C VAL A 46 -5.92 12.47 -7.23
N SER A 47 -6.22 11.51 -6.36
CA SER A 47 -6.04 10.08 -6.61
C SER A 47 -7.37 9.37 -6.80
N LEU A 48 -7.56 8.73 -7.96
CA LEU A 48 -8.63 7.78 -8.19
C LEU A 48 -8.15 6.38 -7.80
N GLY A 49 -8.80 5.77 -6.81
CA GLY A 49 -8.40 4.47 -6.27
C GLY A 49 -9.00 3.29 -7.03
N ILE A 50 -8.19 2.26 -7.28
CA ILE A 50 -8.61 0.95 -7.78
C ILE A 50 -8.36 -0.08 -6.69
N ASN A 51 -9.44 -0.66 -6.16
CA ASN A 51 -9.41 -1.76 -5.20
C ASN A 51 -9.74 -3.07 -5.91
N LEU A 52 -8.73 -3.88 -6.20
CA LEU A 52 -8.88 -5.19 -6.87
C LEU A 52 -9.32 -6.31 -5.92
N LEU A 53 -9.56 -6.00 -4.67
CA LEU A 53 -9.91 -6.95 -3.62
C LEU A 53 -11.39 -6.80 -3.25
N PRO A 54 -11.98 -7.74 -2.49
CA PRO A 54 -13.35 -7.63 -2.04
C PRO A 54 -13.65 -6.30 -1.34
N GLY A 55 -14.84 -5.74 -1.59
CA GLY A 55 -15.27 -4.47 -1.00
C GLY A 55 -15.77 -4.57 0.44
N ASP A 56 -15.86 -5.78 1.00
CA ASP A 56 -16.40 -6.07 2.32
C ASP A 56 -15.37 -6.64 3.31
N GLY A 57 -14.09 -6.75 2.90
CA GLY A 57 -13.07 -7.32 3.76
C GLY A 57 -11.66 -7.17 3.21
N LYS A 58 -10.68 -7.67 3.95
CA LYS A 58 -9.26 -7.56 3.62
C LYS A 58 -8.68 -8.86 3.10
N VAL A 59 -7.92 -8.78 1.99
CA VAL A 59 -7.12 -9.89 1.45
C VAL A 59 -5.70 -9.39 1.19
N CYS A 60 -4.76 -9.81 2.04
CA CYS A 60 -3.37 -9.41 1.90
C CYS A 60 -2.43 -10.58 2.21
N SER A 61 -1.29 -10.62 1.54
CA SER A 61 -0.21 -11.57 1.82
C SER A 61 0.64 -11.17 3.05
N PHE A 62 0.43 -9.96 3.57
CA PHE A 62 0.92 -9.46 4.85
C PHE A 62 -0.23 -9.22 5.83
N ASP A 63 0.11 -9.07 7.11
CA ASP A 63 -0.85 -8.74 8.16
C ASP A 63 -0.25 -7.69 9.12
N CYS A 64 0.26 -6.60 8.53
CA CYS A 64 1.02 -5.56 9.23
C CYS A 64 0.26 -4.98 10.43
N ILE A 65 0.95 -4.78 11.56
CA ILE A 65 0.37 -4.25 12.79
C ILE A 65 -0.09 -2.79 12.68
N TYR A 66 0.38 -2.07 11.66
CA TYR A 66 0.03 -0.66 11.39
C TYR A 66 -0.92 -0.48 10.20
N CYS A 67 -1.41 -1.56 9.59
CA CYS A 67 -2.23 -1.47 8.38
C CYS A 67 -3.57 -0.77 8.62
N GLU A 68 -3.84 0.32 7.93
CA GLU A 68 -5.11 1.05 8.03
C GLU A 68 -6.35 0.19 7.73
N CYS A 69 -6.19 -0.88 6.92
CA CYS A 69 -7.27 -1.83 6.63
C CYS A 69 -7.47 -2.89 7.74
N GLY A 70 -6.77 -2.79 8.87
CA GLY A 70 -6.87 -3.76 9.95
C GLY A 70 -6.15 -5.09 9.66
N TYR A 71 -6.49 -6.14 10.42
CA TYR A 71 -5.95 -7.49 10.21
C TYR A 71 -6.83 -8.31 9.27
N ASN A 72 -6.22 -9.24 8.51
CA ASN A 72 -6.94 -10.13 7.59
C ASN A 72 -8.08 -10.89 8.29
N LYS A 73 -7.79 -11.45 9.48
CA LYS A 73 -8.78 -12.21 10.25
C LYS A 73 -9.89 -11.37 10.88
N SER A 74 -9.68 -10.07 11.03
CA SER A 74 -10.67 -9.16 11.63
C SER A 74 -11.73 -8.73 10.60
N PHE A 75 -11.39 -8.75 9.34
CA PHE A 75 -12.24 -8.35 8.22
C PHE A 75 -12.21 -9.41 7.11
N PRO A 76 -12.65 -10.67 7.39
CA PRO A 76 -12.69 -11.71 6.37
C PRO A 76 -13.75 -11.35 5.31
N PRO A 77 -13.41 -11.39 4.01
CA PRO A 77 -14.37 -11.06 2.97
C PRO A 77 -15.36 -12.18 2.73
N HIS A 78 -16.59 -11.81 2.37
CA HIS A 78 -17.63 -12.71 1.86
C HIS A 78 -17.81 -12.56 0.35
N GLN A 79 -17.46 -11.38 -0.21
CA GLN A 79 -17.50 -11.12 -1.64
C GLN A 79 -16.30 -11.76 -2.35
N LYS A 80 -16.48 -12.02 -3.65
CA LYS A 80 -15.38 -12.44 -4.53
C LYS A 80 -14.58 -11.24 -5.01
N PHE A 81 -13.38 -11.50 -5.55
CA PHE A 81 -12.64 -10.50 -6.30
C PHE A 81 -13.50 -9.94 -7.45
N PRO A 82 -13.42 -8.62 -7.74
CA PRO A 82 -14.09 -8.07 -8.90
C PRO A 82 -13.54 -8.72 -10.18
N THR A 83 -14.39 -8.97 -11.17
CA THR A 83 -13.91 -9.50 -12.44
C THR A 83 -13.17 -8.41 -13.24
N ARG A 84 -12.27 -8.79 -14.15
CA ARG A 84 -11.60 -7.84 -15.07
C ARG A 84 -12.61 -6.93 -15.77
N THR A 85 -13.71 -7.51 -16.27
CA THR A 85 -14.78 -6.75 -16.95
C THR A 85 -15.43 -5.75 -16.01
N ALA A 86 -15.74 -6.14 -14.77
CA ALA A 86 -16.33 -5.22 -13.79
C ALA A 86 -15.39 -4.05 -13.44
N VAL A 87 -14.09 -4.33 -13.27
CA VAL A 87 -13.08 -3.27 -13.03
C VAL A 87 -13.03 -2.30 -14.22
N ARG A 88 -12.93 -2.82 -15.45
CA ARG A 88 -12.87 -2.00 -16.67
C ARG A 88 -14.11 -1.12 -16.81
N GLN A 89 -15.31 -1.69 -16.66
CA GLN A 89 -16.56 -0.95 -16.79
C GLN A 89 -16.72 0.13 -15.72
N ALA A 90 -16.43 -0.19 -14.46
CA ALA A 90 -16.51 0.78 -13.36
C ALA A 90 -15.49 1.91 -13.53
N LEU A 91 -14.25 1.58 -13.94
CA LEU A 91 -13.23 2.60 -14.20
C LEU A 91 -13.65 3.51 -15.37
N GLN A 92 -14.11 2.95 -16.47
CA GLN A 92 -14.54 3.72 -17.63
C GLN A 92 -15.68 4.69 -17.28
N ALA A 93 -16.69 4.22 -16.56
CA ALA A 93 -17.81 5.06 -16.11
C ALA A 93 -17.32 6.20 -15.20
N LYS A 94 -16.40 5.89 -14.26
CA LYS A 94 -15.86 6.90 -13.34
C LYS A 94 -14.97 7.93 -14.04
N LEU A 95 -14.14 7.51 -14.99
CA LEU A 95 -13.32 8.43 -15.78
C LEU A 95 -14.19 9.34 -16.68
N GLN A 96 -15.28 8.81 -17.25
CA GLN A 96 -16.24 9.60 -17.98
C GLN A 96 -16.91 10.66 -17.09
N GLU A 97 -17.39 10.28 -15.92
CA GLU A 97 -17.96 11.19 -14.91
C GLU A 97 -16.95 12.30 -14.55
N MET A 98 -15.70 11.93 -14.25
CA MET A 98 -14.66 12.89 -13.89
C MET A 98 -14.29 13.82 -15.05
N LYS A 99 -14.39 13.36 -16.30
CA LYS A 99 -14.17 14.20 -17.48
C LYS A 99 -15.24 15.27 -17.65
N GLU A 100 -16.47 14.97 -17.29
CA GLU A 100 -17.63 15.87 -17.39
C GLU A 100 -17.76 16.81 -16.20
N GLN A 101 -17.49 16.33 -14.98
CA GLN A 101 -17.80 17.03 -13.73
C GLN A 101 -16.56 17.38 -12.89
N GLY A 102 -15.39 16.79 -13.19
CA GLY A 102 -14.17 16.93 -12.41
C GLY A 102 -14.21 16.21 -11.03
N PRO A 103 -13.19 16.34 -10.23
CA PRO A 103 -11.87 16.87 -10.56
C PRO A 103 -11.09 15.95 -11.52
N LYS A 104 -10.13 16.49 -12.26
CA LYS A 104 -9.18 15.66 -13.05
C LYS A 104 -8.29 14.88 -12.09
N PRO A 105 -8.04 13.56 -12.34
CA PRO A 105 -7.11 12.80 -11.53
C PRO A 105 -5.66 13.16 -11.91
N ASP A 106 -4.81 13.35 -10.89
CA ASP A 106 -3.36 13.39 -11.08
C ASP A 106 -2.80 11.97 -11.20
N VAL A 107 -3.48 11.02 -10.54
CA VAL A 107 -3.03 9.63 -10.48
C VAL A 107 -4.22 8.65 -10.35
N ILE A 108 -4.07 7.49 -10.99
CA ILE A 108 -4.91 6.31 -10.79
C ILE A 108 -4.10 5.31 -9.96
N THR A 109 -4.55 5.00 -8.74
CA THR A 109 -3.75 4.25 -7.76
C THR A 109 -4.36 2.90 -7.44
N PHE A 110 -3.62 1.83 -7.71
CA PHE A 110 -3.95 0.49 -7.22
C PHE A 110 -3.60 0.39 -5.74
N ALA A 111 -4.62 0.38 -4.90
CA ALA A 111 -4.54 0.32 -3.45
C ALA A 111 -5.86 -0.25 -2.90
N GLY A 112 -6.06 -0.22 -1.59
CA GLY A 112 -7.32 -0.60 -0.95
C GLY A 112 -7.15 -1.74 0.04
N ASN A 113 -8.00 -2.75 -0.01
CA ASN A 113 -8.21 -3.73 1.05
C ASN A 113 -7.17 -4.86 1.07
N GLY A 114 -5.89 -4.55 0.87
CA GLY A 114 -4.79 -5.52 0.95
C GLY A 114 -3.79 -5.42 -0.20
N GLU A 115 -3.37 -6.57 -0.78
CA GLU A 115 -2.32 -6.63 -1.80
C GLU A 115 -2.90 -6.77 -3.22
N PRO A 116 -2.82 -5.71 -4.07
CA PRO A 116 -3.47 -5.72 -5.39
C PRO A 116 -2.91 -6.79 -6.34
N THR A 117 -1.64 -7.15 -6.22
CA THR A 117 -1.00 -8.16 -7.07
C THR A 117 -1.46 -9.60 -6.77
N MET A 118 -2.28 -9.79 -5.73
CA MET A 118 -2.96 -11.07 -5.46
C MET A 118 -4.12 -11.33 -6.43
N HIS A 119 -4.65 -10.30 -7.11
CA HIS A 119 -5.71 -10.50 -8.09
C HIS A 119 -5.23 -11.41 -9.24
N PRO A 120 -5.97 -12.49 -9.60
CA PRO A 120 -5.50 -13.45 -10.59
C PRO A 120 -5.31 -12.88 -12.00
N ARG A 121 -6.01 -11.80 -12.33
CA ARG A 121 -5.93 -11.10 -13.62
C ARG A 121 -5.27 -9.72 -13.48
N PHE A 122 -4.34 -9.55 -12.54
CA PHE A 122 -3.68 -8.28 -12.26
C PHE A 122 -3.04 -7.66 -13.51
N ALA A 123 -2.25 -8.44 -14.25
CA ALA A 123 -1.53 -7.96 -15.44
C ALA A 123 -2.49 -7.47 -16.54
N ASP A 124 -3.56 -8.23 -16.81
CA ASP A 124 -4.54 -7.84 -17.81
C ASP A 124 -5.30 -6.56 -17.42
N ILE A 125 -5.56 -6.38 -16.12
CA ILE A 125 -6.23 -5.18 -15.60
C ILE A 125 -5.31 -3.97 -15.73
N ILE A 126 -4.00 -4.11 -15.49
CA ILE A 126 -3.03 -3.04 -15.75
C ILE A 126 -3.11 -2.57 -17.20
N ASP A 127 -3.16 -3.49 -18.17
CA ASP A 127 -3.27 -3.15 -19.58
C ASP A 127 -4.58 -2.40 -19.91
N ASP A 128 -5.71 -2.83 -19.33
CA ASP A 128 -6.99 -2.13 -19.47
C ASP A 128 -6.95 -0.72 -18.88
N VAL A 129 -6.32 -0.56 -17.70
CA VAL A 129 -6.21 0.75 -17.02
C VAL A 129 -5.31 1.70 -17.81
N ILE A 130 -4.18 1.21 -18.36
CA ILE A 130 -3.32 2.00 -19.23
C ILE A 130 -4.09 2.49 -20.46
N GLN A 131 -4.88 1.62 -21.10
CA GLN A 131 -5.69 1.99 -22.25
C GLN A 131 -6.71 3.09 -21.89
N LEU A 132 -7.48 2.89 -20.83
CA LEU A 132 -8.50 3.86 -20.40
C LEU A 132 -7.87 5.19 -19.95
N ARG A 133 -6.76 5.15 -19.19
CA ARG A 133 -6.03 6.35 -18.81
C ARG A 133 -5.62 7.17 -20.03
N ASN A 134 -5.04 6.53 -21.04
CA ASN A 134 -4.59 7.21 -22.27
C ASN A 134 -5.76 7.83 -23.06
N GLU A 135 -6.96 7.22 -22.99
CA GLU A 135 -8.17 7.72 -23.66
C GLU A 135 -8.77 8.94 -22.93
N TYR A 136 -8.81 8.90 -21.60
CA TYR A 136 -9.56 9.89 -20.81
C TYR A 136 -8.66 10.99 -20.20
N PHE A 137 -7.51 10.60 -19.63
CA PHE A 137 -6.59 11.47 -18.90
C PHE A 137 -5.14 11.07 -19.15
N PRO A 138 -4.57 11.34 -20.34
CA PRO A 138 -3.24 10.86 -20.73
C PRO A 138 -2.11 11.35 -19.83
N GLU A 139 -2.30 12.48 -19.14
CA GLU A 139 -1.31 13.04 -18.20
C GLU A 139 -1.37 12.42 -16.80
N ALA A 140 -2.46 11.70 -16.46
CA ALA A 140 -2.58 11.06 -15.16
C ALA A 140 -1.58 9.89 -15.04
N LYS A 141 -0.90 9.79 -13.91
CA LYS A 141 0.01 8.68 -13.63
C LYS A 141 -0.74 7.44 -13.17
N ILE A 142 -0.17 6.27 -13.39
CA ILE A 142 -0.64 5.01 -12.82
C ILE A 142 0.33 4.57 -11.73
N SER A 143 -0.18 4.41 -10.51
CA SER A 143 0.60 3.98 -9.34
C SER A 143 0.11 2.62 -8.83
N VAL A 144 1.03 1.75 -8.47
CA VAL A 144 0.72 0.48 -7.80
C VAL A 144 1.44 0.45 -6.47
N LEU A 145 0.68 0.32 -5.35
CA LEU A 145 1.24 0.10 -4.02
C LEU A 145 1.22 -1.39 -3.72
N SER A 146 2.40 -2.01 -3.59
CA SER A 146 2.54 -3.45 -3.38
C SER A 146 3.54 -3.77 -2.28
N ASN A 147 3.26 -4.83 -1.52
CA ASN A 147 4.20 -5.39 -0.55
C ASN A 147 5.27 -6.30 -1.19
N ALA A 148 5.38 -6.30 -2.50
CA ALA A 148 6.35 -7.02 -3.30
C ALA A 148 6.31 -8.56 -3.21
N THR A 149 5.38 -9.18 -2.49
CA THR A 149 5.37 -10.65 -2.33
C THR A 149 5.11 -11.44 -3.61
N ARG A 150 4.55 -10.79 -4.63
CA ARG A 150 4.17 -11.46 -5.91
C ARG A 150 5.07 -11.10 -7.09
N ILE A 151 6.15 -10.34 -6.90
CA ILE A 151 7.07 -9.93 -7.99
C ILE A 151 7.87 -11.11 -8.60
N PHE A 152 7.83 -12.29 -7.99
CA PHE A 152 8.39 -13.52 -8.58
C PHE A 152 7.50 -14.12 -9.70
N ARG A 153 6.25 -13.73 -9.79
CA ARG A 153 5.41 -14.05 -10.94
C ARG A 153 5.80 -13.12 -12.08
N GLN A 154 6.19 -13.71 -13.22
CA GLN A 154 6.70 -12.93 -14.37
C GLN A 154 5.63 -11.97 -14.92
N ASP A 155 4.36 -12.41 -14.99
CA ASP A 155 3.24 -11.57 -15.43
C ASP A 155 3.04 -10.34 -14.54
N VAL A 156 3.22 -10.47 -13.22
CA VAL A 156 3.16 -9.35 -12.27
C VAL A 156 4.36 -8.42 -12.44
N PHE A 157 5.57 -8.99 -12.56
CA PHE A 157 6.79 -8.22 -12.76
C PHE A 157 6.71 -7.36 -14.02
N ASP A 158 6.30 -7.96 -15.15
CA ASP A 158 6.16 -7.29 -16.44
C ASP A 158 5.06 -6.20 -16.40
N ALA A 159 3.96 -6.45 -15.70
CA ALA A 159 2.91 -5.46 -15.50
C ALA A 159 3.39 -4.25 -14.68
N LEU A 160 4.18 -4.49 -13.63
CA LEU A 160 4.75 -3.44 -12.79
C LEU A 160 5.80 -2.58 -13.54
N LEU A 161 6.45 -3.11 -14.58
CA LEU A 161 7.34 -2.34 -15.45
C LEU A 161 6.61 -1.37 -16.39
N LYS A 162 5.29 -1.54 -16.60
CA LYS A 162 4.46 -0.72 -17.49
C LYS A 162 3.87 0.51 -16.81
N VAL A 163 3.81 0.53 -15.48
CA VAL A 163 3.18 1.63 -14.71
C VAL A 163 4.18 2.75 -14.43
N ASP A 164 3.66 3.95 -14.20
CA ASP A 164 4.49 5.13 -13.95
C ASP A 164 5.17 5.07 -12.58
N ASN A 165 4.44 4.63 -11.55
CA ASN A 165 4.94 4.54 -10.19
C ASN A 165 4.75 3.10 -9.67
N ASN A 166 5.77 2.27 -9.82
CA ASN A 166 5.87 0.94 -9.22
C ASN A 166 6.38 1.08 -7.78
N ILE A 167 5.48 1.21 -6.80
CA ILE A 167 5.80 1.50 -5.40
C ILE A 167 5.81 0.20 -4.60
N LEU A 168 7.00 -0.22 -4.19
CA LEU A 168 7.26 -1.49 -3.52
C LEU A 168 7.70 -1.27 -2.08
N LYS A 169 7.09 -1.99 -1.15
CA LYS A 169 7.31 -1.83 0.29
C LYS A 169 8.54 -2.59 0.77
N ILE A 170 9.42 -1.90 1.50
CA ILE A 170 10.47 -2.47 2.36
C ILE A 170 10.59 -1.62 3.63
N ASP A 171 10.08 -2.10 4.75
CA ASP A 171 10.16 -1.37 6.02
C ASP A 171 11.46 -1.66 6.78
N THR A 172 12.05 -2.81 6.55
CA THR A 172 13.30 -3.26 7.18
C THR A 172 13.86 -4.47 6.46
N ILE A 173 15.11 -4.80 6.74
CA ILE A 173 15.73 -6.06 6.33
C ILE A 173 15.89 -7.05 7.49
N ASN A 174 15.51 -6.68 8.72
CA ASN A 174 15.58 -7.54 9.91
C ASN A 174 14.44 -8.59 9.87
N PRO A 175 14.74 -9.90 9.76
CA PRO A 175 13.72 -10.94 9.63
C PRO A 175 12.81 -11.08 10.87
N ASP A 176 13.33 -10.79 12.07
CA ASP A 176 12.54 -10.87 13.30
C ASP A 176 11.54 -9.72 13.39
N TYR A 177 11.96 -8.53 13.00
CA TYR A 177 11.09 -7.37 12.89
C TYR A 177 10.00 -7.61 11.82
N ILE A 178 10.36 -8.12 10.66
CA ILE A 178 9.39 -8.46 9.60
C ILE A 178 8.32 -9.43 10.11
N ARG A 179 8.73 -10.47 10.85
CA ARG A 179 7.78 -11.43 11.45
C ARG A 179 6.87 -10.79 12.50
N LEU A 180 7.38 -9.83 13.26
CA LEU A 180 6.65 -9.15 14.33
C LEU A 180 5.70 -8.09 13.80
N VAL A 181 6.15 -7.28 12.81
CA VAL A 181 5.50 -6.06 12.35
C VAL A 181 4.76 -6.26 11.02
N ASP A 182 5.42 -6.77 9.98
CA ASP A 182 4.82 -6.96 8.65
C ASP A 182 4.00 -8.24 8.57
N ARG A 183 4.39 -9.27 9.30
CA ARG A 183 3.67 -10.52 9.49
C ARG A 183 3.28 -11.19 8.16
N PRO A 184 4.27 -11.53 7.30
CA PRO A 184 3.98 -12.25 6.06
C PRO A 184 3.27 -13.57 6.36
N ILE A 185 2.20 -13.87 5.58
CA ILE A 185 1.42 -15.11 5.75
C ILE A 185 2.26 -16.31 5.33
N SER A 186 3.10 -16.15 4.31
CA SER A 186 3.99 -17.21 3.85
C SER A 186 5.18 -17.38 4.80
N THR A 187 5.37 -18.58 5.31
CA THR A 187 6.58 -18.94 6.08
C THR A 187 7.85 -18.97 5.23
N GLN A 188 7.72 -18.98 3.91
CA GLN A 188 8.82 -18.95 2.94
C GLN A 188 9.23 -17.53 2.54
N TYR A 189 8.62 -16.49 3.12
CA TYR A 189 9.01 -15.11 2.85
C TYR A 189 10.48 -14.88 3.18
N ASN A 190 11.22 -14.31 2.23
CA ASN A 190 12.65 -14.05 2.37
C ASN A 190 12.98 -12.67 1.81
N ILE A 191 13.35 -11.75 2.68
CA ILE A 191 13.64 -10.35 2.31
C ILE A 191 14.83 -10.21 1.35
N GLU A 192 15.86 -11.04 1.47
CA GLU A 192 17.02 -11.01 0.58
C GLU A 192 16.63 -11.36 -0.86
N LYS A 193 15.74 -12.35 -1.04
CA LYS A 193 15.21 -12.68 -2.37
C LYS A 193 14.37 -11.52 -2.94
N ILE A 194 13.57 -10.86 -2.10
CA ILE A 194 12.77 -9.69 -2.52
C ILE A 194 13.70 -8.57 -2.99
N ILE A 195 14.74 -8.23 -2.20
CA ILE A 195 15.72 -7.18 -2.55
C ILE A 195 16.40 -7.51 -3.89
N HIS A 196 16.83 -8.76 -4.05
CA HIS A 196 17.45 -9.21 -5.31
C HIS A 196 16.51 -9.03 -6.49
N ARG A 197 15.24 -9.47 -6.36
CA ARG A 197 14.24 -9.35 -7.42
C ARG A 197 13.86 -7.89 -7.69
N MET A 198 13.84 -7.03 -6.67
CA MET A 198 13.61 -5.60 -6.83
C MET A 198 14.75 -4.92 -7.60
N ALA A 199 15.99 -5.32 -7.42
CA ALA A 199 17.13 -4.80 -8.18
C ALA A 199 17.01 -5.09 -9.70
N GLU A 200 16.29 -6.14 -10.09
CA GLU A 200 16.04 -6.47 -11.50
C GLU A 200 15.11 -5.47 -12.20
N PHE A 201 14.39 -4.62 -11.46
CA PHE A 201 13.66 -3.49 -12.05
C PHE A 201 14.59 -2.40 -12.60
N GLN A 202 15.88 -2.43 -12.28
CA GLN A 202 16.90 -1.51 -12.81
C GLN A 202 16.51 -0.02 -12.64
N GLY A 203 16.06 0.34 -11.45
CA GLY A 203 15.62 1.69 -11.13
C GLY A 203 14.16 2.01 -11.49
N LYS A 204 13.45 1.12 -12.18
CA LYS A 204 12.02 1.31 -12.50
C LYS A 204 11.11 0.88 -11.35
N CYS A 205 11.47 1.25 -10.13
CA CYS A 205 10.64 1.09 -8.94
C CYS A 205 10.93 2.21 -7.94
N ILE A 206 9.96 2.44 -7.08
CA ILE A 206 10.05 3.34 -5.93
C ILE A 206 10.01 2.45 -4.69
N VAL A 207 10.90 2.67 -3.73
CA VAL A 207 10.82 1.97 -2.45
C VAL A 207 10.00 2.82 -1.47
N GLN A 208 8.99 2.20 -0.86
CA GLN A 208 8.19 2.83 0.18
C GLN A 208 8.45 2.19 1.54
N THR A 209 8.71 3.01 2.56
CA THR A 209 9.06 2.54 3.91
C THR A 209 8.26 3.27 4.98
N MET A 210 7.64 2.50 5.88
CA MET A 210 7.02 3.00 7.10
C MET A 210 8.06 3.07 8.22
N PHE A 211 8.27 4.27 8.77
CA PHE A 211 9.02 4.45 10.01
C PHE A 211 8.06 4.82 11.15
N MET A 212 8.21 4.15 12.26
CA MET A 212 7.32 4.33 13.41
C MET A 212 8.05 4.04 14.73
N ARG A 213 7.40 4.39 15.82
CA ARG A 213 7.76 4.08 17.19
C ARG A 213 6.65 3.30 17.89
N GLY A 214 6.89 2.89 19.10
CA GLY A 214 5.89 2.30 19.97
C GLY A 214 6.14 0.84 20.31
N THR A 215 5.11 0.21 20.85
CA THR A 215 5.20 -1.18 21.31
C THR A 215 4.06 -2.02 20.76
N HIS A 216 4.35 -3.30 20.52
CA HIS A 216 3.34 -4.30 20.18
C HIS A 216 3.55 -5.56 20.99
N LYS A 217 2.52 -5.96 21.77
CA LYS A 217 2.58 -7.13 22.67
C LYS A 217 3.81 -7.10 23.64
N GLY A 218 4.08 -5.91 24.20
CA GLY A 218 5.17 -5.69 25.13
C GLY A 218 6.57 -5.67 24.53
N LYS A 219 6.71 -5.70 23.19
CA LYS A 219 7.98 -5.57 22.48
C LYS A 219 8.08 -4.21 21.81
N ASP A 220 9.25 -3.60 21.85
CA ASP A 220 9.55 -2.39 21.08
C ASP A 220 9.50 -2.72 19.59
N VAL A 221 8.79 -1.87 18.82
CA VAL A 221 8.66 -1.96 17.36
C VAL A 221 9.10 -0.67 16.67
N SER A 222 9.91 0.12 17.35
CA SER A 222 10.52 1.33 16.78
C SER A 222 11.60 0.91 15.77
N ASN A 223 11.60 1.51 14.57
CA ASN A 223 12.56 1.20 13.50
C ASN A 223 13.36 2.41 13.01
N VAL A 224 13.39 3.49 13.79
CA VAL A 224 14.08 4.75 13.45
C VAL A 224 15.55 4.80 13.88
N SER A 225 16.04 3.81 14.63
CA SER A 225 17.43 3.75 15.09
C SER A 225 18.39 3.26 14.01
N ASP A 226 19.68 3.54 14.20
CA ASP A 226 20.76 3.08 13.29
C ASP A 226 20.81 1.57 13.10
N GLU A 227 20.39 0.81 14.10
CA GLU A 227 20.27 -0.65 14.00
C GLU A 227 19.38 -1.08 12.83
N PHE A 228 18.28 -0.35 12.57
CA PHE A 228 17.36 -0.62 11.48
C PHE A 228 17.70 0.18 10.21
N VAL A 229 18.07 1.44 10.37
CA VAL A 229 18.27 2.37 9.24
C VAL A 229 19.52 2.04 8.44
N LEU A 230 20.66 1.72 9.09
CA LEU A 230 21.92 1.44 8.37
C LEU A 230 21.82 0.21 7.45
N PRO A 231 21.33 -0.96 7.91
CA PRO A 231 21.19 -2.12 7.05
C PRO A 231 20.13 -1.89 5.95
N TRP A 232 19.06 -1.12 6.23
CA TRP A 232 18.07 -0.75 5.25
C TRP A 232 18.65 0.14 4.15
N LEU A 233 19.49 1.15 4.47
CA LEU A 233 20.20 1.96 3.49
C LEU A 233 21.10 1.11 2.56
N VAL A 234 21.74 0.09 3.08
CA VAL A 234 22.51 -0.88 2.26
C VAL A 234 21.59 -1.60 1.26
N ALA A 235 20.39 -1.99 1.70
CA ALA A 235 19.41 -2.61 0.79
C ALA A 235 18.93 -1.60 -0.28
N ILE A 236 18.68 -0.34 0.08
CA ILE A 236 18.32 0.72 -0.87
C ILE A 236 19.42 0.91 -1.93
N GLN A 237 20.70 0.94 -1.54
CA GLN A 237 21.81 1.00 -2.50
C GLN A 237 21.88 -0.19 -3.45
N ARG A 238 21.53 -1.39 -2.98
CA ARG A 238 21.48 -2.62 -3.82
C ARG A 238 20.33 -2.58 -4.82
N ILE A 239 19.15 -2.10 -4.40
CA ILE A 239 17.95 -1.99 -5.24
C ILE A 239 18.13 -0.88 -6.29
N ARG A 240 18.75 0.24 -5.92
CA ARG A 240 18.88 1.46 -6.73
C ARG A 240 17.53 1.93 -7.29
N PRO A 241 16.53 2.19 -6.43
CA PRO A 241 15.23 2.67 -6.89
C PRO A 241 15.35 4.07 -7.53
N SER A 242 14.36 4.47 -8.33
CA SER A 242 14.29 5.86 -8.86
C SER A 242 14.04 6.88 -7.76
N GLU A 243 13.36 6.46 -6.69
CA GLU A 243 12.97 7.30 -5.55
C GLU A 243 12.74 6.43 -4.31
N VAL A 244 12.90 7.02 -3.15
CA VAL A 244 12.46 6.45 -1.87
C VAL A 244 11.36 7.33 -1.28
N MET A 245 10.26 6.73 -0.85
CA MET A 245 9.18 7.40 -0.12
C MET A 245 9.17 6.90 1.32
N ILE A 246 9.49 7.79 2.28
CA ILE A 246 9.38 7.46 3.69
C ILE A 246 8.20 8.18 4.32
N TYR A 247 7.51 7.49 5.23
CA TYR A 247 6.33 8.03 5.89
C TYR A 247 6.15 7.41 7.27
N THR A 248 5.27 8.00 8.06
CA THR A 248 4.90 7.50 9.37
C THR A 248 3.39 7.28 9.47
N ILE A 249 2.95 6.74 10.59
CA ILE A 249 1.53 6.50 10.89
C ILE A 249 0.75 7.81 10.74
N ASP A 250 -0.38 7.76 10.04
CA ASP A 250 -1.27 8.91 9.85
C ASP A 250 -2.66 8.69 10.46
N ARG A 251 -3.14 7.46 10.37
CA ARG A 251 -4.49 7.07 10.80
C ARG A 251 -4.45 6.00 11.87
N THR A 252 -5.64 5.69 12.38
CA THR A 252 -5.80 4.62 13.38
C THR A 252 -5.30 3.28 12.85
N THR A 253 -4.51 2.61 13.68
CA THR A 253 -3.91 1.30 13.39
C THR A 253 -4.58 0.19 14.21
N PRO A 254 -4.52 -1.08 13.76
CA PRO A 254 -5.07 -2.20 14.53
C PRO A 254 -4.31 -2.47 15.84
N SER A 255 -3.02 -2.11 15.92
CA SER A 255 -2.24 -2.13 17.15
C SER A 255 -2.29 -0.74 17.81
N PRO A 256 -2.79 -0.62 19.07
CA PRO A 256 -3.13 0.67 19.63
C PRO A 256 -1.95 1.49 20.19
N LEU A 257 -0.79 0.85 20.41
CA LEU A 257 0.38 1.46 21.06
C LEU A 257 1.48 1.83 20.07
N LEU A 258 1.11 2.05 18.81
CA LEU A 258 2.03 2.54 17.80
C LEU A 258 2.01 4.06 17.78
N GLU A 259 3.17 4.65 17.58
CA GLU A 259 3.41 6.08 17.60
C GLU A 259 4.07 6.54 16.30
N LYS A 260 3.85 7.79 15.92
CA LYS A 260 4.55 8.41 14.80
C LYS A 260 6.06 8.49 15.07
N ALA A 261 6.85 8.26 14.03
CA ALA A 261 8.21 8.79 14.01
C ALA A 261 8.17 10.31 14.00
N THR A 262 9.11 10.96 14.68
CA THR A 262 9.17 12.41 14.73
C THR A 262 9.61 12.99 13.37
N PRO A 263 9.23 14.23 13.03
CA PRO A 263 9.73 14.89 11.82
C PRO A 263 11.26 14.90 11.74
N ALA A 264 11.95 15.20 12.84
CA ALA A 264 13.42 15.22 12.87
C ALA A 264 14.06 13.85 12.57
N GLU A 265 13.44 12.75 12.98
CA GLU A 265 13.90 11.40 12.64
C GLU A 265 13.70 11.10 11.17
N LEU A 266 12.53 11.45 10.63
CA LEU A 266 12.22 11.24 9.22
C LEU A 266 13.13 12.09 8.32
N ASP A 267 13.34 13.36 8.68
CA ASP A 267 14.25 14.25 7.94
C ASP A 267 15.67 13.70 7.94
N ASN A 268 16.20 13.29 9.10
CA ASN A 268 17.53 12.66 9.19
C ASN A 268 17.64 11.42 8.30
N ILE A 269 16.63 10.55 8.28
CA ILE A 269 16.62 9.35 7.42
C ILE A 269 16.55 9.78 5.95
N GLY A 270 15.72 10.76 5.60
CA GLY A 270 15.59 11.32 4.26
C GLY A 270 16.93 11.89 3.74
N ASP A 271 17.63 12.68 4.55
CA ASP A 271 18.94 13.24 4.22
C ASP A 271 19.97 12.15 3.95
N ARG A 272 19.93 11.07 4.72
CA ARG A 272 20.83 9.90 4.51
C ARG A 272 20.53 9.17 3.19
N VAL A 273 19.27 9.05 2.80
CA VAL A 273 18.89 8.51 1.48
C VAL A 273 19.40 9.43 0.37
N GLN A 274 19.19 10.75 0.51
CA GLN A 274 19.66 11.74 -0.47
C GLN A 274 21.18 11.73 -0.60
N SER A 275 21.91 11.48 0.50
CA SER A 275 23.37 11.32 0.49
C SER A 275 23.85 10.12 -0.32
N LEU A 276 22.97 9.15 -0.63
CA LEU A 276 23.24 8.05 -1.56
C LEU A 276 23.01 8.44 -3.04
N GLY A 277 22.63 9.69 -3.32
CA GLY A 277 22.26 10.17 -4.65
C GLY A 277 20.87 9.73 -5.12
N ILE A 278 20.00 9.30 -4.20
CA ILE A 278 18.64 8.83 -4.50
C ILE A 278 17.63 9.86 -3.96
N PRO A 279 16.69 10.36 -4.81
CA PRO A 279 15.62 11.24 -4.35
C PRO A 279 14.82 10.61 -3.20
N CYS A 280 14.46 11.40 -2.19
CA CYS A 280 13.65 10.95 -1.06
C CYS A 280 12.49 11.90 -0.79
N GLN A 281 11.27 11.37 -0.83
CA GLN A 281 10.07 12.07 -0.40
C GLN A 281 9.75 11.69 1.04
N VAL A 282 9.60 12.70 1.92
CA VAL A 282 9.24 12.52 3.33
C VAL A 282 7.78 12.95 3.55
N SER A 283 7.01 12.13 4.30
CA SER A 283 5.61 12.42 4.66
C SER A 283 5.37 12.19 6.16
N TYR A 284 4.86 13.21 6.87
CA TYR A 284 4.64 13.23 8.32
C TYR A 284 3.23 12.85 8.73
#